data_917c8422c7b7b5e1ed32eb76537b0579
#
_entry.id   917c8422c7b7b5e1ed32eb76537b0579
#
_cell.length_a   1.000
_cell.length_b   1.000
_cell.length_c   1.000
_cell.angle_alpha   90.00
_cell.angle_beta   90.00
_cell.angle_gamma   90.00
#
_symmetry.space_group_name_H-M   'P 1'
#
loop_
_entity.id
_entity.type
_entity.pdbx_description
1 polymer ?
#
loop_
_entity_poly.entity_id
_entity_poly.type
_entity_poly.pdbx_seq_one_letter_code
_entity_poly.pdbx_strand_id
1 'polypeptide(L)'
;MKDVHEMFTHFKEEFPRIYEGHEALGKEIHVQGGPLPEKIRWLIKIAVSGASGHRISLETHIIRGKEAGLTDEEIKHALLLLLPTVG
;
A
#
# COMPACT_ATOMS: atom_id res chain seq x y z
N MET A 1 -10.05 2.08 -23.48
CA MET A 1 -10.38 1.75 -22.10
C MET A 1 -9.58 2.65 -21.16
N LYS A 2 -10.23 3.20 -20.14
CA LYS A 2 -9.54 4.03 -19.16
C LYS A 2 -8.57 3.17 -18.34
N ASP A 3 -7.38 3.71 -18.05
CA ASP A 3 -6.48 3.03 -17.14
C ASP A 3 -6.97 3.17 -15.68
N VAL A 4 -6.37 2.43 -14.77
CA VAL A 4 -6.80 2.39 -13.37
C VAL A 4 -6.59 3.75 -12.68
N HIS A 5 -5.55 4.48 -13.09
CA HIS A 5 -5.27 5.81 -12.55
C HIS A 5 -6.39 6.80 -12.90
N GLU A 6 -6.85 6.79 -14.14
CA GLU A 6 -7.98 7.63 -14.58
C GLU A 6 -9.26 7.26 -13.84
N MET A 7 -9.54 5.97 -13.68
CA MET A 7 -10.70 5.50 -12.93
C MET A 7 -10.65 5.96 -11.48
N PHE A 8 -9.48 5.93 -10.87
CA PHE A 8 -9.29 6.37 -9.50
C PHE A 8 -9.52 7.87 -9.35
N THR A 9 -9.03 8.67 -10.30
CA THR A 9 -9.25 10.10 -10.34
C THR A 9 -10.75 10.42 -10.51
N HIS A 10 -11.44 9.69 -11.38
CA HIS A 10 -12.89 9.82 -11.57
C HIS A 10 -13.66 9.49 -10.31
N PHE A 11 -13.28 8.43 -9.60
CA PHE A 11 -13.90 8.05 -8.34
C PHE A 11 -13.80 9.17 -7.31
N LYS A 12 -12.63 9.76 -7.19
CA LYS A 12 -12.38 10.88 -6.27
C LYS A 12 -13.26 12.08 -6.59
N GLU A 13 -13.40 12.41 -7.88
CA GLU A 13 -14.20 13.54 -8.33
C GLU A 13 -15.69 13.29 -8.17
N GLU A 14 -16.14 12.08 -8.47
CA GLU A 14 -17.55 11.70 -8.46
C GLU A 14 -18.08 11.43 -7.05
N PHE A 15 -17.23 10.87 -6.18
CA PHE A 15 -17.61 10.49 -4.82
C PHE A 15 -16.63 11.07 -3.78
N PRO A 16 -16.53 12.40 -3.69
CA PRO A 16 -15.50 13.03 -2.85
C PRO A 16 -15.61 12.68 -1.37
N ARG A 17 -16.82 12.55 -0.83
CA ARG A 17 -16.99 12.19 0.59
C ARG A 17 -16.60 10.75 0.88
N ILE A 18 -16.92 9.83 -0.02
CA ILE A 18 -16.53 8.43 0.11
C ILE A 18 -15.01 8.32 0.00
N TYR A 19 -14.43 9.00 -0.97
CA TYR A 19 -12.99 9.03 -1.13
C TYR A 19 -12.29 9.58 0.12
N GLU A 20 -12.73 10.73 0.61
CA GLU A 20 -12.15 11.35 1.81
C GLU A 20 -12.29 10.46 3.04
N GLY A 21 -13.46 9.82 3.21
CA GLY A 21 -13.70 8.89 4.31
C GLY A 21 -12.79 7.67 4.24
N HIS A 22 -12.60 7.13 3.06
CA HIS A 22 -11.70 5.99 2.84
C HIS A 22 -10.24 6.37 3.15
N GLU A 23 -9.78 7.51 2.65
CA GLU A 23 -8.43 8.00 2.91
C GLU A 23 -8.21 8.30 4.40
N ALA A 24 -9.18 8.93 5.05
CA ALA A 24 -9.11 9.24 6.47
C ALA A 24 -9.05 7.96 7.32
N LEU A 25 -9.87 6.97 6.99
CA LEU A 25 -9.87 5.67 7.67
C LEU A 25 -8.53 4.96 7.50
N GLY A 26 -8.03 4.91 6.27
CA GLY A 26 -6.74 4.27 5.99
C GLY A 26 -5.59 4.93 6.75
N LYS A 27 -5.57 6.26 6.77
CA LYS A 27 -4.57 7.01 7.52
C LYS A 27 -4.65 6.76 9.02
N GLU A 28 -5.87 6.76 9.56
CA GLU A 28 -6.09 6.50 10.99
C GLU A 28 -5.61 5.10 11.38
N ILE A 29 -5.94 4.10 10.59
CA ILE A 29 -5.49 2.72 10.81
C ILE A 29 -3.97 2.63 10.73
N HIS A 30 -3.37 3.24 9.71
CA HIS A 30 -1.93 3.17 9.48
C HIS A 30 -1.14 3.85 10.59
N VAL A 31 -1.56 5.06 10.99
CA VAL A 31 -0.79 5.89 11.94
C VAL A 31 -1.14 5.58 13.39
N GLN A 32 -2.43 5.41 13.70
CA GLN A 32 -2.93 5.31 15.07
C GLN A 32 -3.39 3.91 15.46
N GLY A 33 -3.38 2.97 14.53
CA GLY A 33 -3.96 1.64 14.75
C GLY A 33 -3.21 0.74 15.73
N GLY A 34 -1.96 1.04 16.02
CA GLY A 34 -1.19 0.19 16.94
C GLY A 34 0.29 0.58 17.01
N PRO A 35 1.11 -0.25 17.68
CA PRO A 35 2.49 0.06 18.02
C PRO A 35 3.52 -0.21 16.94
N LEU A 36 3.14 -0.72 15.76
CA LEU A 36 4.12 -1.08 14.74
C LEU A 36 4.83 0.16 14.18
N PRO A 37 6.17 0.14 14.11
CA PRO A 37 6.93 1.24 13.49
C PRO A 37 6.59 1.42 12.01
N GLU A 38 6.76 2.63 11.51
CA GLU A 38 6.38 2.99 10.15
C GLU A 38 6.97 2.07 9.08
N LYS A 39 8.27 1.78 9.16
CA LYS A 39 8.92 0.88 8.17
C LYS A 39 8.29 -0.50 8.15
N ILE A 40 7.94 -1.03 9.31
CA ILE A 40 7.31 -2.35 9.43
C ILE A 40 5.90 -2.29 8.83
N ARG A 41 5.15 -1.22 9.10
CA ARG A 41 3.82 -1.05 8.50
C ARG A 41 3.88 -1.09 6.98
N TRP A 42 4.84 -0.39 6.38
CA TRP A 42 5.01 -0.39 4.92
C TRP A 42 5.46 -1.75 4.39
N LEU A 43 6.34 -2.45 5.09
CA LEU A 43 6.74 -3.81 4.68
C LEU A 43 5.55 -4.77 4.66
N ILE A 44 4.68 -4.70 5.66
CA ILE A 44 3.46 -5.51 5.72
C ILE A 44 2.54 -5.18 4.55
N LYS A 45 2.31 -3.90 4.29
CA LYS A 45 1.44 -3.47 3.18
C LYS A 45 2.00 -3.87 1.82
N ILE A 46 3.30 -3.79 1.64
CA ILE A 46 3.99 -4.25 0.43
C ILE A 46 3.79 -5.75 0.25
N ALA A 47 4.05 -6.54 1.30
CA ALA A 47 3.91 -7.99 1.23
C ALA A 47 2.45 -8.41 0.94
N VAL A 48 1.48 -7.81 1.62
CA VAL A 48 0.06 -8.11 1.41
C VAL A 48 -0.36 -7.76 -0.02
N SER A 49 0.04 -6.59 -0.51
CA SER A 49 -0.27 -6.17 -1.88
C SER A 49 0.34 -7.10 -2.91
N GLY A 50 1.59 -7.51 -2.71
CA GLY A 50 2.28 -8.45 -3.59
C GLY A 50 1.62 -9.82 -3.59
N ALA A 51 1.31 -10.35 -2.41
CA ALA A 51 0.66 -11.66 -2.27
C ALA A 51 -0.74 -11.69 -2.89
N SER A 52 -1.47 -10.58 -2.81
CA SER A 52 -2.84 -10.46 -3.33
C SER A 52 -2.90 -10.11 -4.82
N GLY A 53 -1.76 -9.84 -5.45
CA GLY A 53 -1.72 -9.45 -6.85
C GLY A 53 -2.28 -8.06 -7.15
N HIS A 54 -2.34 -7.19 -6.15
CA HIS A 54 -2.80 -5.80 -6.32
C HIS A 54 -1.64 -4.91 -6.76
N ARG A 55 -1.39 -4.91 -8.08
CA ARG A 55 -0.24 -4.24 -8.67
C ARG A 55 -0.12 -2.76 -8.33
N ILE A 56 -1.21 -2.02 -8.46
CA ILE A 56 -1.20 -0.57 -8.21
C ILE A 56 -0.96 -0.27 -6.73
N SER A 57 -1.63 -1.01 -5.84
CA SER A 57 -1.38 -0.89 -4.42
C SER A 57 0.07 -1.23 -4.07
N LEU A 58 0.63 -2.28 -4.69
CA LEU A 58 2.02 -2.66 -4.49
C LEU A 58 2.96 -1.53 -4.88
N GLU A 59 2.79 -0.96 -6.07
CA GLU A 59 3.62 0.14 -6.54
C GLU A 59 3.54 1.34 -5.61
N THR A 60 2.35 1.72 -5.19
CA THR A 60 2.13 2.83 -4.27
C THR A 60 2.79 2.59 -2.92
N HIS A 61 2.62 1.39 -2.37
CA HIS A 61 3.21 1.04 -1.08
C HIS A 61 4.74 0.97 -1.13
N ILE A 62 5.32 0.54 -2.25
CA ILE A 62 6.77 0.56 -2.45
C ILE A 62 7.28 2.00 -2.43
N ILE A 63 6.63 2.90 -3.16
CA ILE A 63 6.99 4.32 -3.19
C ILE A 63 6.93 4.92 -1.79
N ARG A 64 5.83 4.71 -1.08
CA ARG A 64 5.64 5.21 0.29
C ARG A 64 6.65 4.60 1.26
N GLY A 65 6.93 3.32 1.12
CA GLY A 65 7.92 2.63 1.94
C GLY A 65 9.31 3.20 1.76
N LYS A 66 9.70 3.51 0.51
CA LYS A 66 11.00 4.14 0.23
C LYS A 66 11.07 5.55 0.81
N GLU A 67 9.98 6.32 0.73
CA GLU A 67 9.89 7.63 1.38
C GLU A 67 10.07 7.53 2.90
N ALA A 68 9.60 6.43 3.49
CA ALA A 68 9.74 6.16 4.92
C ALA A 68 11.12 5.59 5.30
N GLY A 69 12.00 5.38 4.32
CA GLY A 69 13.36 4.93 4.55
C GLY A 69 13.62 3.45 4.30
N LEU A 70 12.70 2.72 3.70
CA LEU A 70 12.96 1.34 3.30
C LEU A 70 13.99 1.30 2.18
N THR A 71 14.93 0.38 2.28
CA THR A 71 15.91 0.12 1.22
C THR A 71 15.32 -0.84 0.18
N ASP A 72 15.90 -0.85 -1.01
CA ASP A 72 15.53 -1.80 -2.05
C ASP A 72 15.72 -3.25 -1.57
N GLU A 73 16.78 -3.50 -0.80
CA GLU A 73 17.08 -4.82 -0.25
C GLU A 73 16.02 -5.27 0.75
N GLU A 74 15.53 -4.36 1.59
CA GLU A 74 14.47 -4.67 2.54
C GLU A 74 13.18 -5.03 1.81
N ILE A 75 12.84 -4.27 0.77
CA ILE A 75 11.64 -4.51 -0.04
C ILE A 75 11.76 -5.85 -0.78
N LYS A 76 12.91 -6.11 -1.39
CA LYS A 76 13.17 -7.39 -2.07
C LYS A 76 13.05 -8.56 -1.12
N HIS A 77 13.59 -8.44 0.09
CA HIS A 77 13.50 -9.49 1.10
C HIS A 77 12.05 -9.77 1.50
N ALA A 78 11.27 -8.71 1.73
CA ALA A 78 9.85 -8.85 2.05
C ALA A 78 9.09 -9.61 0.96
N LEU A 79 9.33 -9.27 -0.32
CA LEU A 79 8.70 -9.94 -1.44
C LEU A 79 9.21 -11.37 -1.63
N LEU A 80 10.50 -11.61 -1.39
CA LEU A 80 11.07 -12.95 -1.45
C LEU A 80 10.43 -13.89 -0.43
N LEU A 81 10.08 -13.38 0.75
CA LEU A 81 9.42 -14.15 1.80
C LEU A 81 8.05 -14.68 1.38
N LEU A 82 7.43 -14.11 0.36
CA LEU A 82 6.14 -14.60 -0.15
C LEU A 82 6.27 -16.00 -0.73
N LEU A 83 7.41 -16.31 -1.33
CA LEU A 83 7.62 -17.61 -1.97
C LEU A 83 7.42 -18.79 -1.00
N PRO A 84 8.09 -18.85 0.16
CA PRO A 84 7.86 -19.95 1.11
C PRO A 84 6.59 -19.78 1.95
N THR A 85 5.89 -18.65 1.85
CA THR A 85 4.72 -18.36 2.68
C THR A 85 3.40 -18.64 1.95
N VAL A 86 3.28 -18.17 0.72
CA VAL A 86 2.05 -18.35 -0.07
C VAL A 86 2.30 -18.94 -1.45
N GLY A 87 3.51 -19.34 -1.69
CA GLY A 87 3.87 -20.05 -2.89
C GLY A 87 4.02 -19.33 -4.15
#